data_3fac6e06aa216ca7cf4e213825809d82
#
_entry.id   3fac6e06aa216ca7cf4e213825809d82
#
_cell.length_a   1.000
_cell.length_b   1.000
_cell.length_c   1.000
_cell.angle_alpha   90.00
_cell.angle_beta   90.00
_cell.angle_gamma   90.00
#
_symmetry.space_group_name_H-M   'P 1'
#
loop_
_entity.id
_entity.type
_entity.pdbx_description
1 polymer ?
#
loop_
_entity_poly.entity_id
_entity_poly.type
_entity_poly.pdbx_seq_one_letter_code
_entity_poly.pdbx_strand_id
1 'polypeptide(L)'
;MTVSTVVNHEQYSGNGVTTVFPYRFRILKSSHMAVTVSDATGAIKTLVAGTDYSITGVGLVNGGNVELSKPLAVGYEIALDRVLPAVQETDFRNQGRFFAETHEDAFDYLTMLLQQLDHAFNYLALSKPNALADFYDALGQRISRLSAPVLDSDAVNKAYSDASQAASNSHADALIRLEAQQRIEGDLQESLARAAGDANLQNQLTGKVPLEASAFSVISWHKQSVDNSITIPPGMNAWSFGPVITVQPGQQITIPETSYWTIADGQQVDNSGSSVDYGEL
;
A
#
# COMPACT_ATOMS: atom_id res chain seq x y z
N MET A 1 15.59 60.01 -18.36
CA MET A 1 16.52 58.86 -18.18
C MET A 1 15.74 57.58 -18.45
N THR A 2 16.19 56.77 -19.39
CA THR A 2 15.44 55.61 -19.94
C THR A 2 15.65 54.38 -19.08
N VAL A 3 14.64 53.49 -18.99
CA VAL A 3 14.72 52.18 -18.37
C VAL A 3 15.68 51.31 -19.22
N SER A 4 16.85 51.03 -18.73
CA SER A 4 17.93 50.32 -19.46
C SER A 4 18.13 48.86 -19.02
N THR A 5 17.44 48.39 -18.00
CA THR A 5 17.52 47.02 -17.51
C THR A 5 16.19 46.30 -17.69
N VAL A 6 16.24 45.01 -17.97
CA VAL A 6 15.07 44.11 -17.97
C VAL A 6 14.79 43.56 -16.59
N VAL A 7 15.68 43.74 -15.61
CA VAL A 7 15.52 43.23 -14.24
C VAL A 7 14.42 44.01 -13.54
N ASN A 8 13.51 43.31 -12.94
CA ASN A 8 12.40 43.85 -12.15
C ASN A 8 12.15 43.04 -10.86
N HIS A 9 12.99 42.02 -10.63
CA HIS A 9 12.93 41.07 -9.53
C HIS A 9 14.33 40.70 -9.07
N GLU A 10 14.54 40.54 -7.77
CA GLU A 10 15.75 40.00 -7.17
C GLU A 10 15.39 39.05 -6.06
N GLN A 11 16.17 37.97 -5.90
CA GLN A 11 15.94 36.96 -4.86
C GLN A 11 17.27 36.64 -4.16
N TYR A 12 17.20 36.45 -2.85
CA TYR A 12 18.35 36.15 -2.01
C TYR A 12 18.02 35.13 -0.95
N SER A 13 19.00 34.31 -0.59
CA SER A 13 18.91 33.35 0.51
C SER A 13 19.48 33.94 1.80
N GLY A 14 18.81 33.65 2.91
CA GLY A 14 19.24 34.08 4.24
C GLY A 14 20.45 33.33 4.74
N ASN A 15 21.36 34.05 5.38
CA ASN A 15 22.58 33.50 6.00
C ASN A 15 22.66 33.74 7.52
N GLY A 16 21.60 34.30 8.12
CA GLY A 16 21.52 34.61 9.55
C GLY A 16 22.21 35.91 9.98
N VAL A 17 22.90 36.62 9.08
CA VAL A 17 23.70 37.83 9.39
C VAL A 17 23.31 39.00 8.51
N THR A 18 23.00 38.78 7.24
CA THR A 18 22.75 39.84 6.26
C THR A 18 21.39 40.51 6.51
N THR A 19 21.43 41.85 6.53
CA THR A 19 20.23 42.71 6.59
C THR A 19 20.03 43.53 5.33
N VAL A 20 21.04 43.73 4.51
CA VAL A 20 21.03 44.60 3.33
C VAL A 20 20.99 43.77 2.06
N PHE A 21 19.96 44.00 1.25
CA PHE A 21 19.70 43.30 0.00
C PHE A 21 19.60 44.29 -1.15
N PRO A 22 20.56 44.30 -2.10
CA PRO A 22 20.53 45.22 -3.21
C PRO A 22 19.43 44.89 -4.21
N TYR A 23 18.85 45.90 -4.84
CA TYR A 23 18.01 45.73 -6.02
C TYR A 23 18.55 46.57 -7.18
N ARG A 24 18.56 46.00 -8.39
CA ARG A 24 19.20 46.58 -9.58
C ARG A 24 18.20 47.10 -10.60
N PHE A 25 17.05 47.55 -10.15
CA PHE A 25 15.98 48.08 -11.00
C PHE A 25 15.43 49.38 -10.43
N ARG A 26 14.95 50.26 -11.31
CA ARG A 26 14.35 51.55 -10.92
C ARG A 26 12.99 51.32 -10.24
N ILE A 27 12.75 51.97 -9.11
CA ILE A 27 11.45 52.20 -8.50
C ILE A 27 11.22 53.70 -8.37
N LEU A 28 9.97 54.17 -8.59
CA LEU A 28 9.66 55.59 -8.55
C LEU A 28 9.24 56.06 -7.16
N LYS A 29 8.66 55.20 -6.37
CA LYS A 29 8.19 55.44 -4.99
C LYS A 29 8.53 54.22 -4.14
N SER A 30 8.71 54.42 -2.84
CA SER A 30 8.92 53.24 -1.92
C SER A 30 7.77 52.22 -1.94
N SER A 31 6.55 52.70 -2.21
CA SER A 31 5.37 51.85 -2.37
C SER A 31 5.39 50.94 -3.61
N HIS A 32 6.34 51.18 -4.55
CA HIS A 32 6.53 50.33 -5.73
C HIS A 32 7.45 49.13 -5.48
N MET A 33 7.90 48.90 -4.25
CA MET A 33 8.66 47.75 -3.82
C MET A 33 7.77 46.83 -3.01
N ALA A 34 7.60 45.57 -3.45
CA ALA A 34 7.06 44.51 -2.64
C ALA A 34 8.22 43.63 -2.13
N VAL A 35 8.24 43.40 -0.83
CA VAL A 35 9.22 42.51 -0.19
C VAL A 35 8.50 41.36 0.43
N THR A 36 8.81 40.15 -0.04
CA THR A 36 8.25 38.90 0.48
C THR A 36 9.35 38.01 1.01
N VAL A 37 9.07 37.32 2.08
CA VAL A 37 9.99 36.36 2.69
C VAL A 37 9.30 35.01 2.78
N SER A 38 9.99 33.95 2.38
CA SER A 38 9.58 32.59 2.67
C SER A 38 10.40 32.00 3.80
N ASP A 39 9.80 31.25 4.69
CA ASP A 39 10.52 30.53 5.74
C ASP A 39 11.01 29.16 5.22
N ALA A 40 11.75 28.43 6.06
CA ALA A 40 12.27 27.09 5.74
C ALA A 40 11.17 26.04 5.44
N THR A 41 9.92 26.32 5.80
CA THR A 41 8.77 25.44 5.48
C THR A 41 8.06 25.83 4.19
N GLY A 42 8.46 26.95 3.56
CA GLY A 42 7.84 27.51 2.38
C GLY A 42 6.60 28.40 2.67
N ALA A 43 6.38 28.78 3.95
CA ALA A 43 5.34 29.73 4.28
C ALA A 43 5.77 31.15 3.90
N ILE A 44 4.93 31.88 3.15
CA ILE A 44 5.22 33.20 2.57
C ILE A 44 4.62 34.29 3.45
N LYS A 45 5.42 35.31 3.76
CA LYS A 45 5.01 36.53 4.46
C LYS A 45 5.43 37.76 3.65
N THR A 46 4.49 38.68 3.41
CA THR A 46 4.80 40.02 2.87
C THR A 46 5.23 40.92 4.03
N LEU A 47 6.35 41.59 3.87
CA LEU A 47 6.91 42.53 4.84
C LEU A 47 6.32 43.94 4.64
N VAL A 48 6.28 44.74 5.72
CA VAL A 48 5.72 46.07 5.73
C VAL A 48 6.83 47.14 5.74
N ALA A 49 6.84 48.01 4.73
CA ALA A 49 7.78 49.13 4.65
C ALA A 49 7.65 50.07 5.86
N GLY A 50 8.80 50.51 6.39
CA GLY A 50 8.85 51.37 7.58
C GLY A 50 8.75 50.63 8.91
N THR A 51 8.30 49.36 8.91
CA THR A 51 8.24 48.51 10.11
C THR A 51 9.24 47.36 10.04
N ASP A 52 9.15 46.55 8.99
CA ASP A 52 10.01 45.36 8.80
C ASP A 52 11.27 45.71 8.01
N TYR A 53 11.22 46.70 7.15
CA TYR A 53 12.33 47.10 6.30
C TYR A 53 12.30 48.60 5.91
N SER A 54 13.45 49.13 5.53
CA SER A 54 13.60 50.43 4.89
C SER A 54 14.16 50.28 3.44
N ILE A 55 13.98 51.31 2.61
CA ILE A 55 14.44 51.32 1.20
C ILE A 55 15.32 52.54 0.97
N THR A 56 16.44 52.33 0.30
CA THR A 56 17.31 53.38 -0.20
C THR A 56 17.37 53.31 -1.73
N GLY A 57 17.75 54.42 -2.40
CA GLY A 57 17.92 54.45 -3.86
C GLY A 57 16.60 54.62 -4.64
N VAL A 58 15.51 55.05 -4.02
CA VAL A 58 14.27 55.36 -4.70
C VAL A 58 14.49 56.44 -5.77
N GLY A 59 13.98 56.26 -7.01
CA GLY A 59 14.16 57.13 -8.16
C GLY A 59 15.45 56.92 -8.93
N LEU A 60 16.44 56.18 -8.36
CA LEU A 60 17.70 55.93 -9.04
C LEU A 60 17.54 54.87 -10.13
N VAL A 61 18.21 55.04 -11.27
CA VAL A 61 18.13 54.13 -12.43
C VAL A 61 18.73 52.76 -12.10
N ASN A 62 19.82 52.72 -11.30
CA ASN A 62 20.52 51.52 -10.95
C ASN A 62 19.99 50.83 -9.69
N GLY A 63 18.82 51.28 -9.18
CA GLY A 63 18.24 50.71 -7.98
C GLY A 63 18.88 51.20 -6.67
N GLY A 64 18.83 50.38 -5.64
CA GLY A 64 19.31 50.73 -4.30
C GLY A 64 19.36 49.49 -3.40
N ASN A 65 19.05 49.68 -2.13
CA ASN A 65 19.05 48.58 -1.17
C ASN A 65 17.70 48.52 -0.37
N VAL A 66 17.28 47.33 -0.05
CA VAL A 66 16.30 47.02 0.99
C VAL A 66 17.07 46.61 2.23
N GLU A 67 16.84 47.28 3.35
CA GLU A 67 17.48 47.01 4.61
C GLU A 67 16.44 46.50 5.60
N LEU A 68 16.58 45.22 6.01
CA LEU A 68 15.69 44.58 6.98
C LEU A 68 16.00 45.04 8.41
N SER A 69 14.96 45.16 9.23
CA SER A 69 15.14 45.48 10.66
C SER A 69 15.81 44.35 11.46
N LYS A 70 15.85 43.14 10.91
CA LYS A 70 16.49 41.95 11.49
C LYS A 70 17.16 41.12 10.41
N PRO A 71 18.30 40.44 10.72
CA PRO A 71 18.94 39.55 9.75
C PRO A 71 17.98 38.46 9.25
N LEU A 72 18.10 38.15 7.94
CA LEU A 72 17.35 37.06 7.33
C LEU A 72 17.95 35.71 7.79
N ALA A 73 17.14 34.89 8.44
CA ALA A 73 17.56 33.62 9.03
C ALA A 73 18.02 32.63 7.96
N VAL A 74 18.87 31.67 8.35
CA VAL A 74 19.30 30.57 7.47
C VAL A 74 18.08 29.72 7.08
N GLY A 75 18.01 29.36 5.78
CA GLY A 75 16.88 28.61 5.22
C GLY A 75 15.68 29.46 4.87
N TYR A 76 15.75 30.81 5.09
CA TYR A 76 14.78 31.75 4.58
C TYR A 76 15.21 32.31 3.25
N GLU A 77 14.24 32.70 2.42
CA GLU A 77 14.48 33.41 1.17
C GLU A 77 13.73 34.73 1.17
N ILE A 78 14.29 35.74 0.52
CA ILE A 78 13.67 37.05 0.33
C ILE A 78 13.56 37.35 -1.16
N ALA A 79 12.40 37.81 -1.59
CA ALA A 79 12.13 38.31 -2.94
C ALA A 79 11.83 39.80 -2.90
N LEU A 80 12.44 40.53 -3.79
CA LEU A 80 12.31 41.96 -3.99
C LEU A 80 11.68 42.20 -5.37
N ASP A 81 10.41 42.58 -5.40
CA ASP A 81 9.65 42.74 -6.63
C ASP A 81 9.25 44.20 -6.86
N ARG A 82 9.42 44.66 -8.08
CA ARG A 82 8.79 45.94 -8.50
C ARG A 82 7.31 45.73 -8.76
N VAL A 83 6.47 46.47 -8.04
CA VAL A 83 5.01 46.45 -8.22
C VAL A 83 4.50 47.84 -8.43
N LEU A 84 4.23 48.18 -9.70
CA LEU A 84 3.65 49.43 -10.11
C LEU A 84 2.13 49.30 -10.20
N PRO A 85 1.35 50.29 -9.74
CA PRO A 85 -0.09 50.34 -10.00
C PRO A 85 -0.33 50.55 -11.50
N ALA A 86 -1.25 49.78 -12.08
CA ALA A 86 -1.61 49.89 -13.50
C ALA A 86 -2.57 51.07 -13.74
N VAL A 87 -2.08 52.28 -13.42
CA VAL A 87 -2.82 53.56 -13.60
C VAL A 87 -1.94 54.58 -14.33
N GLN A 88 -2.54 55.46 -15.07
CA GLN A 88 -1.84 56.59 -15.67
C GLN A 88 -1.70 57.71 -14.63
N GLU A 89 -0.50 57.94 -14.11
CA GLU A 89 -0.23 59.00 -13.14
C GLU A 89 0.05 60.36 -13.81
N THR A 90 0.44 60.34 -15.11
CA THR A 90 0.78 61.53 -15.85
C THR A 90 -0.41 62.09 -16.62
N ASP A 91 -0.77 63.38 -16.38
CA ASP A 91 -1.80 64.12 -17.11
C ASP A 91 -1.13 65.05 -18.12
N PHE A 92 -1.33 64.76 -19.42
CA PHE A 92 -0.81 65.60 -20.52
C PHE A 92 -1.83 66.67 -20.87
N ARG A 93 -1.62 67.93 -20.39
CA ARG A 93 -2.53 69.04 -20.72
C ARG A 93 -2.15 69.66 -22.04
N ASN A 94 -3.14 69.91 -22.89
CA ASN A 94 -2.98 70.35 -24.28
C ASN A 94 -2.51 71.83 -24.42
N GLN A 95 -2.25 72.55 -23.30
CA GLN A 95 -1.94 74.03 -23.33
C GLN A 95 -0.56 74.29 -22.63
N GLY A 96 0.30 73.29 -22.43
CA GLY A 96 1.60 73.48 -21.79
C GLY A 96 2.76 73.47 -22.75
N ARG A 97 3.94 73.87 -22.26
CA ARG A 97 5.20 73.62 -22.97
C ARG A 97 5.43 72.12 -23.08
N PHE A 98 5.94 71.67 -24.24
CA PHE A 98 6.40 70.27 -24.37
C PHE A 98 7.63 70.06 -23.48
N PHE A 99 7.48 69.22 -22.45
CA PHE A 99 8.58 68.77 -21.60
C PHE A 99 8.93 67.38 -22.01
N ALA A 100 10.06 67.18 -22.64
CA ALA A 100 10.54 65.87 -23.08
C ALA A 100 10.63 64.87 -21.93
N GLU A 101 11.07 65.31 -20.75
CA GLU A 101 11.22 64.50 -19.53
C GLU A 101 9.86 63.88 -19.09
N THR A 102 8.76 64.65 -19.19
CA THR A 102 7.43 64.15 -18.81
C THR A 102 6.97 63.01 -19.71
N HIS A 103 7.30 63.10 -21.00
CA HIS A 103 6.98 62.01 -21.94
C HIS A 103 7.89 60.82 -21.74
N GLU A 104 9.21 61.04 -21.50
CA GLU A 104 10.17 59.99 -21.20
C GLU A 104 9.73 59.22 -19.93
N ASP A 105 9.38 59.93 -18.84
CA ASP A 105 8.92 59.30 -17.60
C ASP A 105 7.60 58.49 -17.81
N ALA A 106 6.71 58.96 -18.67
CA ALA A 106 5.51 58.21 -19.01
C ALA A 106 5.81 56.92 -19.81
N PHE A 107 6.77 56.97 -20.76
CA PHE A 107 7.20 55.81 -21.49
C PHE A 107 7.99 54.83 -20.60
N ASP A 108 8.85 55.34 -19.71
CA ASP A 108 9.54 54.53 -18.71
C ASP A 108 8.53 53.80 -17.82
N TYR A 109 7.47 54.46 -17.37
CA TYR A 109 6.43 53.87 -16.58
C TYR A 109 5.72 52.72 -17.31
N LEU A 110 5.35 52.95 -18.58
CA LEU A 110 4.73 51.92 -19.42
C LEU A 110 5.66 50.75 -19.67
N THR A 111 6.98 51.01 -19.92
CA THR A 111 8.00 49.97 -20.08
C THR A 111 8.13 49.13 -18.82
N MET A 112 8.15 49.77 -17.64
CA MET A 112 8.20 49.08 -16.37
C MET A 112 6.91 48.22 -16.09
N LEU A 113 5.73 48.68 -16.49
CA LEU A 113 4.50 47.90 -16.44
C LEU A 113 4.55 46.68 -17.36
N LEU A 114 5.06 46.83 -18.59
CA LEU A 114 5.25 45.72 -19.53
C LEU A 114 6.22 44.68 -18.99
N GLN A 115 7.35 45.12 -18.39
CA GLN A 115 8.30 44.18 -17.73
C GLN A 115 7.66 43.44 -16.55
N GLN A 116 6.82 44.14 -15.76
CA GLN A 116 6.07 43.49 -14.67
C GLN A 116 5.11 42.43 -15.19
N LEU A 117 4.39 42.75 -16.31
CA LEU A 117 3.49 41.81 -16.95
C LEU A 117 4.24 40.61 -17.54
N ASP A 118 5.35 40.86 -18.23
CA ASP A 118 6.22 39.81 -18.79
C ASP A 118 6.74 38.84 -17.69
N HIS A 119 7.19 39.41 -16.55
CA HIS A 119 7.62 38.61 -15.40
C HIS A 119 6.46 37.77 -14.86
N ALA A 120 5.27 38.34 -14.72
CA ALA A 120 4.10 37.63 -14.23
C ALA A 120 3.73 36.43 -15.14
N PHE A 121 3.80 36.61 -16.46
CA PHE A 121 3.50 35.52 -17.40
C PHE A 121 4.59 34.45 -17.45
N ASN A 122 5.86 34.85 -17.44
CA ASN A 122 6.96 33.91 -17.65
C ASN A 122 7.40 33.17 -16.38
N TYR A 123 7.16 33.76 -15.20
CA TYR A 123 7.66 33.20 -13.93
C TYR A 123 6.59 32.88 -12.89
N LEU A 124 5.44 33.55 -12.93
CA LEU A 124 4.40 33.38 -11.91
C LEU A 124 3.14 32.67 -12.42
N ALA A 125 2.91 32.65 -13.73
CA ALA A 125 1.75 32.01 -14.31
C ALA A 125 2.04 30.57 -14.75
N LEU A 126 1.05 29.70 -14.63
CA LEU A 126 1.08 28.40 -15.29
C LEU A 126 0.99 28.61 -16.80
N SER A 127 2.05 28.41 -17.54
CA SER A 127 2.16 28.73 -18.95
C SER A 127 2.64 27.53 -19.78
N LYS A 128 2.42 27.61 -21.10
CA LYS A 128 3.04 26.68 -22.03
C LYS A 128 4.49 27.07 -22.25
N PRO A 129 5.45 26.13 -22.27
CA PRO A 129 6.86 26.46 -22.48
C PRO A 129 7.16 27.02 -23.88
N ASN A 130 6.32 26.73 -24.87
CA ASN A 130 6.39 27.27 -26.22
C ASN A 130 5.07 27.05 -26.98
N ALA A 131 4.96 27.62 -28.16
CA ALA A 131 3.73 27.55 -28.99
C ALA A 131 3.36 26.12 -29.46
N LEU A 132 4.32 25.19 -29.51
CA LEU A 132 4.10 23.80 -29.95
C LEU A 132 3.76 22.86 -28.80
N ALA A 133 3.93 23.30 -27.55
CA ALA A 133 3.61 22.48 -26.40
C ALA A 133 2.08 22.24 -26.29
N ASP A 134 1.70 21.00 -26.03
CA ASP A 134 0.31 20.59 -25.76
C ASP A 134 0.00 20.47 -24.26
N PHE A 135 0.93 20.91 -23.41
CA PHE A 135 0.85 20.89 -21.94
C PHE A 135 1.21 22.23 -21.33
N TYR A 136 0.80 22.42 -20.09
CA TYR A 136 1.23 23.52 -19.22
C TYR A 136 2.35 23.03 -18.29
N ASP A 137 3.43 23.80 -18.16
CA ASP A 137 4.55 23.47 -17.29
C ASP A 137 4.40 24.19 -15.94
N ALA A 138 4.39 23.41 -14.89
CA ALA A 138 4.37 23.91 -13.52
C ALA A 138 5.77 24.16 -12.95
N LEU A 139 6.82 23.99 -13.73
CA LEU A 139 8.24 24.18 -13.33
C LEU A 139 8.61 23.42 -12.04
N GLY A 140 8.03 22.24 -11.82
CA GLY A 140 8.22 21.46 -10.61
C GLY A 140 7.49 21.98 -9.36
N GLN A 141 6.69 23.03 -9.52
CA GLN A 141 5.94 23.61 -8.41
C GLN A 141 4.61 22.89 -8.17
N ARG A 142 4.09 23.05 -6.95
CA ARG A 142 2.80 22.44 -6.56
C ARG A 142 1.63 23.27 -7.10
N ILE A 143 0.65 22.60 -7.70
CA ILE A 143 -0.66 23.19 -7.96
C ILE A 143 -1.54 22.98 -6.72
N SER A 144 -1.89 24.07 -6.02
CA SER A 144 -2.71 24.02 -4.82
C SER A 144 -4.15 24.46 -5.10
N ARG A 145 -5.08 24.13 -4.19
CA ARG A 145 -6.51 24.49 -4.27
C ARG A 145 -7.23 23.91 -5.49
N LEU A 146 -6.73 22.76 -5.99
CA LEU A 146 -7.40 22.01 -7.03
C LEU A 146 -8.67 21.36 -6.45
N SER A 147 -9.83 21.61 -7.05
CA SER A 147 -11.08 20.96 -6.67
C SER A 147 -11.04 19.46 -6.93
N ALA A 148 -11.94 18.71 -6.30
CA ALA A 148 -12.14 17.31 -6.65
C ALA A 148 -12.61 17.20 -8.11
N PRO A 149 -12.17 16.16 -8.85
CA PRO A 149 -12.57 15.95 -10.24
C PRO A 149 -14.08 15.66 -10.32
N VAL A 150 -14.71 16.13 -11.38
CA VAL A 150 -16.13 15.90 -11.69
C VAL A 150 -16.27 15.17 -13.03
N LEU A 151 -15.40 15.49 -14.00
CA LEU A 151 -15.35 14.85 -15.31
C LEU A 151 -14.12 13.95 -15.43
N ASP A 152 -14.18 12.97 -16.32
CA ASP A 152 -13.07 12.02 -16.57
C ASP A 152 -11.79 12.73 -17.06
N SER A 153 -11.91 13.93 -17.64
CA SER A 153 -10.80 14.75 -18.11
C SER A 153 -10.21 15.69 -17.03
N ASP A 154 -10.80 15.73 -15.85
CA ASP A 154 -10.34 16.63 -14.79
C ASP A 154 -9.05 16.12 -14.13
N ALA A 155 -8.20 17.04 -13.73
CA ALA A 155 -7.02 16.71 -12.96
C ALA A 155 -7.40 16.25 -11.53
N VAL A 156 -6.78 15.18 -11.09
CA VAL A 156 -7.03 14.58 -9.78
C VAL A 156 -6.21 15.30 -8.70
N ASN A 157 -6.85 15.75 -7.64
CA ASN A 157 -6.16 16.23 -6.45
C ASN A 157 -5.78 15.08 -5.51
N LYS A 158 -4.80 15.34 -4.61
CA LYS A 158 -4.29 14.34 -3.67
C LYS A 158 -5.39 13.75 -2.78
N ALA A 159 -6.31 14.57 -2.28
CA ALA A 159 -7.37 14.11 -1.38
C ALA A 159 -8.29 13.08 -2.05
N TYR A 160 -8.65 13.32 -3.32
CA TYR A 160 -9.45 12.38 -4.10
C TYR A 160 -8.69 11.08 -4.37
N SER A 161 -7.41 11.18 -4.74
CA SER A 161 -6.55 10.00 -4.95
C SER A 161 -6.40 9.16 -3.68
N ASP A 162 -6.12 9.80 -2.53
CA ASP A 162 -5.97 9.12 -1.25
C ASP A 162 -7.29 8.42 -0.83
N ALA A 163 -8.44 9.08 -1.02
CA ALA A 163 -9.75 8.49 -0.73
C ALA A 163 -10.05 7.29 -1.64
N SER A 164 -9.75 7.39 -2.93
CA SER A 164 -9.90 6.29 -3.88
C SER A 164 -9.02 5.09 -3.51
N GLN A 165 -7.76 5.34 -3.14
CA GLN A 165 -6.85 4.29 -2.68
C GLN A 165 -7.33 3.63 -1.39
N ALA A 166 -7.83 4.42 -0.43
CA ALA A 166 -8.38 3.89 0.82
C ALA A 166 -9.62 3.02 0.57
N ALA A 167 -10.50 3.43 -0.34
CA ALA A 167 -11.67 2.63 -0.73
C ALA A 167 -11.25 1.30 -1.40
N SER A 168 -10.26 1.34 -2.29
CA SER A 168 -9.71 0.15 -2.94
C SER A 168 -9.09 -0.82 -1.93
N ASN A 169 -8.30 -0.31 -0.98
CA ASN A 169 -7.70 -1.13 0.08
C ASN A 169 -8.77 -1.77 0.98
N SER A 170 -9.80 -1.00 1.36
CA SER A 170 -10.92 -1.52 2.16
C SER A 170 -11.68 -2.64 1.44
N HIS A 171 -11.85 -2.51 0.13
CA HIS A 171 -12.48 -3.55 -0.69
C HIS A 171 -11.60 -4.81 -0.75
N ALA A 172 -10.29 -4.67 -0.96
CA ALA A 172 -9.34 -5.78 -0.95
C ALA A 172 -9.33 -6.50 0.40
N ASP A 173 -9.31 -5.76 1.52
CA ASP A 173 -9.37 -6.32 2.87
C ASP A 173 -10.68 -7.10 3.11
N ALA A 174 -11.80 -6.61 2.59
CA ALA A 174 -13.08 -7.31 2.69
C ALA A 174 -13.07 -8.63 1.92
N LEU A 175 -12.50 -8.68 0.72
CA LEU A 175 -12.33 -9.90 -0.07
C LEU A 175 -11.43 -10.92 0.62
N ILE A 176 -10.30 -10.48 1.18
CA ILE A 176 -9.37 -11.35 1.93
C ILE A 176 -10.07 -11.98 3.14
N ARG A 177 -10.86 -11.19 3.89
CA ARG A 177 -11.63 -11.71 5.04
C ARG A 177 -12.67 -12.73 4.60
N LEU A 178 -13.38 -12.48 3.51
CA LEU A 178 -14.37 -13.41 2.96
C LEU A 178 -13.71 -14.73 2.55
N GLU A 179 -12.59 -14.68 1.85
CA GLU A 179 -11.82 -15.87 1.46
C GLU A 179 -11.32 -16.65 2.68
N ALA A 180 -10.82 -15.96 3.70
CA ALA A 180 -10.38 -16.60 4.95
C ALA A 180 -11.54 -17.32 5.65
N GLN A 181 -12.71 -16.72 5.69
CA GLN A 181 -13.91 -17.36 6.26
C GLN A 181 -14.33 -18.61 5.47
N GLN A 182 -14.32 -18.53 4.13
CA GLN A 182 -14.65 -19.67 3.27
C GLN A 182 -13.67 -20.83 3.44
N ARG A 183 -12.37 -20.54 3.61
CA ARG A 183 -11.37 -21.58 3.91
C ARG A 183 -11.62 -22.24 5.26
N ILE A 184 -11.84 -21.45 6.32
CA ILE A 184 -12.13 -21.98 7.66
C ILE A 184 -13.38 -22.89 7.63
N GLU A 185 -14.41 -22.46 6.93
CA GLU A 185 -15.64 -23.26 6.79
C GLU A 185 -15.40 -24.54 5.98
N GLY A 186 -14.62 -24.47 4.89
CA GLY A 186 -14.22 -25.64 4.11
C GLY A 186 -13.39 -26.64 4.92
N ASP A 187 -12.38 -26.17 5.67
CA ASP A 187 -11.55 -26.99 6.54
C ASP A 187 -12.38 -27.67 7.64
N LEU A 188 -13.35 -26.95 8.20
CA LEU A 188 -14.27 -27.52 9.19
C LEU A 188 -15.14 -28.63 8.60
N GLN A 189 -15.72 -28.42 7.42
CA GLN A 189 -16.52 -29.42 6.72
C GLN A 189 -15.68 -30.65 6.36
N GLU A 190 -14.46 -30.48 5.89
CA GLU A 190 -13.55 -31.57 5.61
C GLU A 190 -13.20 -32.36 6.90
N SER A 191 -12.91 -31.65 8.00
CA SER A 191 -12.63 -32.28 9.29
C SER A 191 -13.80 -33.12 9.81
N LEU A 192 -15.03 -32.60 9.70
CA LEU A 192 -16.24 -33.33 10.06
C LEU A 192 -16.47 -34.55 9.17
N ALA A 193 -16.26 -34.45 7.88
CA ALA A 193 -16.38 -35.56 6.94
C ALA A 193 -15.35 -36.66 7.23
N ARG A 194 -14.13 -36.32 7.55
CA ARG A 194 -13.08 -37.27 7.97
C ARG A 194 -13.47 -37.97 9.27
N ALA A 195 -13.87 -37.22 10.28
CA ALA A 195 -14.31 -37.81 11.57
C ALA A 195 -15.47 -38.78 11.40
N ALA A 196 -16.45 -38.47 10.55
CA ALA A 196 -17.57 -39.36 10.23
C ALA A 196 -17.09 -40.62 9.48
N GLY A 197 -16.14 -40.47 8.54
CA GLY A 197 -15.51 -41.59 7.84
C GLY A 197 -14.77 -42.52 8.79
N ASP A 198 -13.96 -41.97 9.68
CA ASP A 198 -13.20 -42.72 10.67
C ASP A 198 -14.14 -43.48 11.66
N ALA A 199 -15.20 -42.83 12.13
CA ALA A 199 -16.21 -43.49 12.98
C ALA A 199 -16.90 -44.67 12.26
N ASN A 200 -17.22 -44.51 10.98
CA ASN A 200 -17.78 -45.57 10.17
C ASN A 200 -16.81 -46.76 10.01
N LEU A 201 -15.55 -46.49 9.72
CA LEU A 201 -14.49 -47.50 9.63
C LEU A 201 -14.31 -48.21 10.97
N GLN A 202 -14.29 -47.48 12.07
CA GLN A 202 -14.21 -48.06 13.42
C GLN A 202 -15.36 -49.00 13.72
N ASN A 203 -16.61 -48.60 13.36
CA ASN A 203 -17.78 -49.44 13.53
C ASN A 203 -17.71 -50.70 12.67
N GLN A 204 -17.24 -50.62 11.44
CA GLN A 204 -17.06 -51.76 10.57
C GLN A 204 -15.95 -52.71 11.10
N LEU A 205 -14.88 -52.19 11.67
CA LEU A 205 -13.81 -52.96 12.24
C LEU A 205 -14.26 -53.69 13.52
N THR A 206 -14.99 -53.01 14.41
CA THR A 206 -15.53 -53.56 15.64
C THR A 206 -16.47 -54.76 15.38
N GLY A 207 -17.19 -54.74 14.25
CA GLY A 207 -18.04 -55.83 13.84
C GLY A 207 -17.34 -57.04 13.23
N LYS A 208 -16.06 -56.90 12.82
CA LYS A 208 -15.33 -57.94 12.09
C LYS A 208 -14.20 -58.58 12.88
N VAL A 209 -13.63 -57.88 13.86
CA VAL A 209 -12.52 -58.41 14.68
C VAL A 209 -12.88 -58.14 16.15
N PRO A 210 -13.06 -59.19 16.97
CA PRO A 210 -13.06 -58.96 18.41
C PRO A 210 -11.72 -58.36 18.79
N LEU A 211 -11.72 -57.22 19.47
CA LEU A 211 -10.50 -56.52 19.91
C LEU A 211 -9.58 -57.37 20.80
N GLU A 212 -10.12 -58.51 21.25
CA GLU A 212 -9.41 -59.48 22.08
C GLU A 212 -8.52 -60.46 21.29
N ALA A 213 -8.66 -60.49 19.95
CA ALA A 213 -7.79 -61.27 19.07
C ALA A 213 -6.63 -60.40 18.51
N SER A 214 -5.91 -59.75 19.38
CA SER A 214 -4.71 -58.99 18.98
C SER A 214 -3.63 -60.00 18.54
N ALA A 215 -3.10 -59.79 17.31
CA ALA A 215 -1.98 -60.53 16.77
C ALA A 215 -0.69 -60.44 17.62
N PHE A 216 -0.71 -59.67 18.68
CA PHE A 216 0.36 -59.47 19.66
C PHE A 216 0.07 -60.13 21.00
N SER A 217 -1.00 -60.90 21.14
CA SER A 217 -1.24 -61.71 22.33
C SER A 217 -0.39 -62.99 22.26
N VAL A 218 0.34 -63.23 23.33
CA VAL A 218 1.15 -64.47 23.47
C VAL A 218 0.24 -65.71 23.48
N ILE A 219 -1.06 -65.52 23.72
CA ILE A 219 -2.09 -66.60 23.75
C ILE A 219 -3.14 -66.27 22.66
N SER A 220 -3.23 -67.14 21.67
CA SER A 220 -4.27 -67.10 20.65
C SER A 220 -5.44 -67.96 21.05
N TRP A 221 -6.65 -67.44 20.99
CA TRP A 221 -7.90 -68.15 21.28
C TRP A 221 -8.47 -68.68 19.97
N HIS A 222 -8.83 -69.93 19.94
CA HIS A 222 -9.48 -70.58 18.81
C HIS A 222 -10.83 -71.15 19.23
N LYS A 223 -11.83 -70.89 18.44
CA LYS A 223 -13.14 -71.47 18.65
C LYS A 223 -13.12 -72.91 18.21
N GLN A 224 -13.50 -73.81 19.08
CA GLN A 224 -13.58 -75.25 18.82
C GLN A 224 -14.87 -75.68 18.16
N SER A 225 -15.67 -74.75 17.63
CA SER A 225 -16.89 -75.03 16.91
C SER A 225 -16.97 -74.28 15.59
N VAL A 226 -17.44 -74.92 14.55
CA VAL A 226 -17.76 -74.34 13.26
C VAL A 226 -19.27 -74.06 13.27
N ASP A 227 -19.63 -72.77 13.51
CA ASP A 227 -20.99 -72.34 13.67
C ASP A 227 -21.65 -71.89 12.34
N ASN A 228 -20.82 -71.65 11.30
CA ASN A 228 -21.28 -71.30 9.96
C ASN A 228 -20.55 -72.16 8.93
N SER A 229 -21.21 -72.48 7.81
CA SER A 229 -20.60 -73.24 6.73
C SER A 229 -19.37 -72.46 6.19
N ILE A 230 -18.25 -73.19 6.02
CA ILE A 230 -16.97 -72.64 5.56
C ILE A 230 -16.52 -73.40 4.33
N THR A 231 -16.03 -72.67 3.31
CA THR A 231 -15.32 -73.25 2.19
C THR A 231 -13.87 -72.84 2.24
N ILE A 232 -12.95 -73.80 2.29
CA ILE A 232 -11.51 -73.49 2.16
C ILE A 232 -11.27 -73.10 0.70
N PRO A 233 -10.63 -71.97 0.41
CA PRO A 233 -10.35 -71.59 -0.97
C PRO A 233 -9.44 -72.61 -1.67
N PRO A 234 -9.63 -72.90 -2.97
CA PRO A 234 -8.80 -73.82 -3.71
C PRO A 234 -7.29 -73.46 -3.60
N GLY A 235 -6.46 -74.46 -3.34
CA GLY A 235 -5.01 -74.30 -3.17
C GLY A 235 -4.58 -73.70 -1.82
N MET A 236 -5.48 -73.55 -0.86
CA MET A 236 -5.18 -73.05 0.48
C MET A 236 -5.31 -74.13 1.55
N ASN A 237 -4.48 -74.08 2.56
CA ASN A 237 -4.56 -74.99 3.72
C ASN A 237 -5.15 -74.27 4.92
N ALA A 238 -6.07 -74.91 5.63
CA ALA A 238 -6.62 -74.42 6.89
C ALA A 238 -6.07 -75.18 8.09
N TRP A 239 -5.93 -74.51 9.20
CA TRP A 239 -5.40 -75.08 10.44
C TRP A 239 -6.42 -74.80 11.56
N SER A 240 -6.64 -75.79 12.40
CA SER A 240 -7.36 -75.64 13.65
C SER A 240 -6.60 -76.34 14.75
N PHE A 241 -6.64 -75.77 15.96
CA PHE A 241 -6.00 -76.31 17.13
C PHE A 241 -7.05 -76.81 18.13
N GLY A 242 -6.82 -77.97 18.70
CA GLY A 242 -7.65 -78.57 19.75
C GLY A 242 -7.96 -80.00 19.46
N PRO A 243 -8.29 -80.79 20.50
CA PRO A 243 -8.49 -82.21 20.37
C PRO A 243 -9.79 -82.56 19.61
N VAL A 244 -10.71 -81.64 19.57
CA VAL A 244 -12.01 -81.84 18.86
C VAL A 244 -12.49 -80.53 18.32
N ILE A 245 -12.85 -80.50 17.02
CA ILE A 245 -13.58 -79.40 16.38
C ILE A 245 -14.99 -79.86 16.09
N THR A 246 -15.96 -79.20 16.69
CA THR A 246 -17.37 -79.54 16.52
C THR A 246 -17.99 -78.73 15.38
N VAL A 247 -18.49 -79.39 14.34
CA VAL A 247 -19.30 -78.76 13.29
C VAL A 247 -20.76 -78.77 13.77
N GLN A 248 -21.34 -77.58 13.91
CA GLN A 248 -22.72 -77.49 14.39
C GLN A 248 -23.73 -78.09 13.42
N PRO A 249 -24.87 -78.59 13.90
CA PRO A 249 -25.86 -79.17 13.04
C PRO A 249 -26.32 -78.28 11.91
N GLY A 250 -26.33 -78.79 10.66
CA GLY A 250 -26.67 -78.03 9.46
C GLY A 250 -25.53 -77.22 8.85
N GLN A 251 -24.31 -77.23 9.46
CA GLN A 251 -23.14 -76.56 8.89
C GLN A 251 -22.25 -77.53 8.09
N GLN A 252 -21.53 -77.03 7.11
CA GLN A 252 -20.64 -77.79 6.23
C GLN A 252 -19.25 -77.16 6.15
N ILE A 253 -18.24 -77.97 6.05
CA ILE A 253 -16.90 -77.54 5.69
C ILE A 253 -16.60 -78.17 4.35
N THR A 254 -16.39 -77.32 3.36
CA THR A 254 -16.04 -77.75 1.99
C THR A 254 -14.54 -77.63 1.78
N ILE A 255 -13.88 -78.73 1.50
CA ILE A 255 -12.43 -78.81 1.24
C ILE A 255 -12.27 -79.19 -0.22
N PRO A 256 -11.78 -78.29 -1.09
CA PRO A 256 -11.46 -78.60 -2.48
C PRO A 256 -10.30 -79.60 -2.60
N GLU A 257 -10.24 -80.30 -3.77
CA GLU A 257 -9.21 -81.36 -4.00
C GLU A 257 -7.74 -80.89 -3.83
N THR A 258 -7.48 -79.60 -3.97
CA THR A 258 -6.12 -79.01 -3.81
C THR A 258 -5.88 -78.33 -2.47
N SER A 259 -6.73 -78.57 -1.48
CA SER A 259 -6.69 -77.90 -0.16
C SER A 259 -6.73 -78.96 0.94
N TYR A 260 -6.18 -78.59 2.05
CA TYR A 260 -6.13 -79.44 3.24
C TYR A 260 -6.67 -78.67 4.46
N TRP A 261 -7.29 -79.36 5.37
CA TRP A 261 -7.58 -78.89 6.71
C TRP A 261 -6.91 -79.78 7.73
N THR A 262 -6.00 -79.16 8.50
CA THR A 262 -5.25 -79.88 9.53
C THR A 262 -5.78 -79.49 10.89
N ILE A 263 -6.20 -80.47 11.70
CA ILE A 263 -6.53 -80.28 13.08
C ILE A 263 -5.31 -80.71 13.87
N ALA A 264 -4.58 -79.75 14.48
CA ALA A 264 -3.39 -80.04 15.28
C ALA A 264 -3.84 -80.36 16.70
N ASP A 265 -3.48 -81.55 17.14
CA ASP A 265 -3.68 -81.95 18.50
C ASP A 265 -2.51 -81.40 19.35
N GLY A 266 -2.79 -80.26 20.01
CA GLY A 266 -1.82 -79.55 20.82
C GLY A 266 -1.57 -80.29 22.15
N GLN A 267 -0.39 -80.23 22.64
CA GLN A 267 -0.09 -80.68 24.02
C GLN A 267 -0.93 -79.84 25.00
N GLN A 268 -1.76 -80.49 25.79
CA GLN A 268 -2.45 -79.82 26.88
C GLN A 268 -1.52 -79.72 28.09
N VAL A 269 -1.36 -78.49 28.59
CA VAL A 269 -0.76 -78.20 29.88
C VAL A 269 -1.86 -78.01 30.89
N ASP A 270 -2.00 -78.91 31.82
CA ASP A 270 -2.95 -78.75 32.92
C ASP A 270 -2.37 -77.87 34.06
N ASN A 271 -3.19 -77.50 35.01
CA ASN A 271 -2.74 -76.72 36.17
C ASN A 271 -1.69 -77.44 37.06
N SER A 272 -1.36 -78.71 36.82
CA SER A 272 -0.29 -79.46 37.56
C SER A 272 1.08 -79.26 36.91
N GLY A 273 1.17 -78.60 35.79
CA GLY A 273 2.45 -78.41 35.08
C GLY A 273 2.95 -79.65 34.33
N SER A 274 2.19 -80.70 34.23
CA SER A 274 2.45 -81.88 33.45
C SER A 274 1.94 -81.75 32.04
N SER A 275 2.76 -81.99 31.02
CA SER A 275 2.30 -82.13 29.65
C SER A 275 1.75 -83.54 29.45
N VAL A 276 0.51 -83.63 28.96
CA VAL A 276 -0.10 -84.91 28.54
C VAL A 276 0.09 -85.04 27.03
N ASP A 277 0.89 -85.97 26.59
CA ASP A 277 1.11 -86.35 25.20
C ASP A 277 -0.03 -87.30 24.77
N TYR A 278 -0.95 -86.87 23.96
CA TYR A 278 -1.99 -87.67 23.30
C TYR A 278 -1.40 -88.15 21.95
N GLY A 279 -0.62 -89.20 21.97
CA GLY A 279 0.07 -89.80 20.84
C GLY A 279 -0.65 -89.70 19.50
N GLU A 280 0.15 -89.73 18.44
CA GLU A 280 -0.21 -89.73 17.05
C GLU A 280 -1.37 -90.73 16.74
N LEU A 281 -2.40 -90.26 16.06
CA LEU A 281 -3.33 -91.08 15.32
C LEU A 281 -2.88 -91.24 13.86
#